data_7062ecf5bf558a80f5f948b554a0176f
#
_entry.id   7062ecf5bf558a80f5f948b554a0176f
#
_cell.length_a   1.000
_cell.length_b   1.000
_cell.length_c   1.000
_cell.angle_alpha   90.00
_cell.angle_beta   90.00
_cell.angle_gamma   90.00
#
_symmetry.space_group_name_H-M   'P 1'
#
loop_
_entity.id
_entity.type
_entity.pdbx_description
1 polymer ?
#
loop_
_entity_poly.entity_id
_entity_poly.type
_entity_poly.pdbx_seq_one_letter_code
_entity_poly.pdbx_strand_id
1 'polypeptide(L)'
;TRYGCADYKVLGSSLGENLDKQPLQHPFIDRQVPIILGEHVTTDAGTGAVHTAPDHGVDDFNVGRANGIGTLNLVDENGIYTSGAGEFAGQHVYKVDEAIIEKLEAVAALVRRETITHSYAHCWRTKTPRIYRATPQWFISMSKEGLLEDCLAAAAGVKWIPEWGKARIELMLKGSPDWCVSRQRTWGVPITLFVNKATPALHPETARLIEEVALRIEKQGIEAWFELDAAELLGDEAGEYEKVTDTLDVWFDSGVSHYSVMDTRSELEYPADLYLEGSDQHRGWFQSSLKTAVAMNGTAPYKQVLTHGFFVDADGRKMSKSLGNTVAPQKIFKDQGADILRLWVAATDYRGEMTVSD
;
A
#
# COMPACT_ATOMS: atom_id res chain seq x y z
N THR A 1 0.53 40.07 -7.97
CA THR A 1 -0.63 39.18 -7.81
C THR A 1 -0.36 37.79 -8.41
N ARG A 2 -1.04 36.75 -7.90
CA ARG A 2 -0.87 35.34 -8.31
C ARG A 2 -1.19 35.13 -9.80
N TYR A 3 -2.09 35.90 -10.37
CA TYR A 3 -2.48 35.80 -11.79
C TYR A 3 -1.65 36.70 -12.73
N GLY A 4 -0.67 37.43 -12.21
CA GLY A 4 0.12 38.39 -13.00
C GLY A 4 -0.63 39.69 -13.35
N CYS A 5 -1.83 39.90 -12.81
CA CYS A 5 -2.60 41.13 -13.02
C CYS A 5 -2.07 42.23 -12.09
N ALA A 6 -1.67 43.39 -12.67
CA ALA A 6 -1.26 44.55 -11.93
C ALA A 6 -2.48 45.38 -11.46
N ASP A 7 -3.45 45.53 -12.34
CA ASP A 7 -4.68 46.28 -12.08
C ASP A 7 -5.89 45.34 -11.93
N TYR A 8 -6.47 45.32 -10.74
CA TYR A 8 -7.71 44.61 -10.46
C TYR A 8 -8.55 45.32 -9.42
N LYS A 9 -9.86 45.11 -9.46
CA LYS A 9 -10.77 45.61 -8.45
C LYS A 9 -11.39 44.45 -7.71
N VAL A 10 -11.27 44.45 -6.37
CA VAL A 10 -12.01 43.51 -5.53
C VAL A 10 -13.47 43.93 -5.50
N LEU A 11 -14.36 43.08 -6.01
CA LEU A 11 -15.79 43.33 -6.05
C LEU A 11 -16.51 42.83 -4.78
N GLY A 12 -15.92 41.83 -4.13
CA GLY A 12 -16.45 41.23 -2.90
C GLY A 12 -15.48 40.19 -2.35
N SER A 13 -15.79 39.71 -1.15
CA SER A 13 -15.12 38.57 -0.50
C SER A 13 -16.14 37.71 0.19
N SER A 14 -15.86 36.42 0.27
CA SER A 14 -16.71 35.44 0.95
C SER A 14 -15.82 34.40 1.63
N LEU A 15 -16.33 33.81 2.71
CA LEU A 15 -15.74 32.62 3.30
C LEU A 15 -16.05 31.40 2.40
N GLY A 16 -15.15 30.43 2.37
CA GLY A 16 -15.34 29.19 1.60
C GLY A 16 -16.63 28.45 1.97
N GLU A 17 -16.99 28.44 3.25
CA GLU A 17 -18.23 27.82 3.74
C GLU A 17 -19.51 28.35 3.09
N ASN A 18 -19.53 29.61 2.67
CA ASN A 18 -20.65 30.19 1.96
C ASN A 18 -20.79 29.75 0.50
N LEU A 19 -19.74 29.10 -0.01
CA LEU A 19 -19.67 28.55 -1.37
C LEU A 19 -19.90 27.05 -1.41
N ASP A 20 -19.96 26.38 -0.23
CA ASP A 20 -20.10 24.92 -0.16
C ASP A 20 -21.36 24.44 -0.90
N LYS A 21 -21.19 23.36 -1.66
CA LYS A 21 -22.20 22.71 -2.49
C LYS A 21 -22.73 23.58 -3.65
N GLN A 22 -22.18 24.75 -3.91
CA GLN A 22 -22.58 25.50 -5.11
C GLN A 22 -22.11 24.74 -6.38
N PRO A 23 -22.99 24.55 -7.38
CA PRO A 23 -22.64 23.87 -8.62
C PRO A 23 -21.82 24.78 -9.53
N LEU A 24 -20.78 24.22 -10.11
CA LEU A 24 -19.98 24.81 -11.16
C LEU A 24 -20.13 24.01 -12.46
N GLN A 25 -20.19 24.68 -13.59
CA GLN A 25 -20.18 24.02 -14.88
C GLN A 25 -18.73 23.70 -15.28
N HIS A 26 -18.46 22.45 -15.65
CA HIS A 26 -17.16 22.07 -16.18
C HIS A 26 -16.90 22.83 -17.49
N PRO A 27 -15.67 23.33 -17.74
CA PRO A 27 -15.39 24.25 -18.83
C PRO A 27 -15.65 23.70 -20.24
N PHE A 28 -15.53 22.39 -20.47
CA PHE A 28 -15.70 21.77 -21.79
C PHE A 28 -16.39 20.40 -21.77
N ILE A 29 -16.79 19.91 -20.60
CA ILE A 29 -17.57 18.68 -20.47
C ILE A 29 -18.97 19.08 -19.95
N ASP A 30 -20.04 18.53 -20.54
CA ASP A 30 -21.40 18.79 -20.05
C ASP A 30 -21.65 18.06 -18.71
N ARG A 31 -21.08 18.64 -17.64
CA ARG A 31 -21.19 18.14 -16.28
C ARG A 31 -21.10 19.28 -15.29
N GLN A 32 -21.97 19.23 -14.28
CA GLN A 32 -21.85 20.08 -13.11
C GLN A 32 -21.01 19.39 -12.03
N VAL A 33 -20.18 20.16 -11.34
CA VAL A 33 -19.32 19.74 -10.24
C VAL A 33 -19.56 20.66 -9.04
N PRO A 34 -19.63 20.14 -7.80
CA PRO A 34 -19.85 20.98 -6.63
C PRO A 34 -18.56 21.64 -6.14
N ILE A 35 -18.68 22.82 -5.54
CA ILE A 35 -17.65 23.31 -4.62
C ILE A 35 -17.76 22.51 -3.32
N ILE A 36 -16.63 22.02 -2.79
CA ILE A 36 -16.55 21.32 -1.53
C ILE A 36 -15.45 21.90 -0.66
N LEU A 37 -15.58 21.77 0.66
CA LEU A 37 -14.56 22.20 1.61
C LEU A 37 -13.53 21.08 1.83
N GLY A 38 -12.25 21.44 1.95
CA GLY A 38 -11.16 20.50 2.22
C GLY A 38 -10.07 21.12 3.08
N GLU A 39 -9.73 20.45 4.18
CA GLU A 39 -8.70 20.89 5.15
C GLU A 39 -7.31 21.04 4.53
N HIS A 40 -7.04 20.31 3.43
CA HIS A 40 -5.77 20.37 2.69
C HIS A 40 -5.65 21.63 1.80
N VAL A 41 -6.73 22.40 1.63
CA VAL A 41 -6.74 23.63 0.83
C VAL A 41 -6.50 24.84 1.72
N THR A 42 -5.37 25.52 1.51
CA THR A 42 -4.97 26.68 2.31
C THR A 42 -5.06 27.98 1.50
N THR A 43 -5.10 29.12 2.17
CA THR A 43 -5.17 30.46 1.54
C THR A 43 -3.80 31.09 1.35
N ASP A 44 -2.74 30.54 1.92
CA ASP A 44 -1.35 31.01 1.85
C ASP A 44 -0.62 30.51 0.60
N ALA A 45 -1.09 29.38 0.02
CA ALA A 45 -0.57 28.82 -1.22
C ALA A 45 -1.63 28.81 -2.34
N GLY A 46 -1.20 28.92 -3.60
CA GLY A 46 -2.09 28.86 -4.77
C GLY A 46 -3.20 29.93 -4.74
N THR A 47 -4.40 29.53 -5.11
CA THR A 47 -5.57 30.43 -5.27
C THR A 47 -6.61 30.25 -4.16
N GLY A 48 -6.46 29.24 -3.28
CA GLY A 48 -7.49 28.83 -2.33
C GLY A 48 -8.62 28.03 -2.98
N ALA A 49 -8.48 27.65 -4.26
CA ALA A 49 -9.38 26.75 -4.98
C ALA A 49 -8.55 25.72 -5.74
N VAL A 50 -8.85 24.44 -5.53
CA VAL A 50 -8.10 23.29 -6.07
C VAL A 50 -9.07 22.38 -6.78
N HIS A 51 -8.71 21.91 -7.99
CA HIS A 51 -9.46 20.84 -8.66
C HIS A 51 -9.25 19.52 -7.88
N THR A 52 -10.36 18.83 -7.60
CA THR A 52 -10.37 17.57 -6.86
C THR A 52 -10.72 16.42 -7.79
N ALA A 53 -9.82 15.44 -7.88
CA ALA A 53 -9.99 14.22 -8.66
C ALA A 53 -9.88 12.97 -7.75
N PRO A 54 -10.99 12.45 -7.19
CA PRO A 54 -10.97 11.37 -6.21
C PRO A 54 -10.23 10.11 -6.62
N ASP A 55 -10.12 9.84 -7.92
CA ASP A 55 -9.38 8.66 -8.42
C ASP A 55 -7.87 8.85 -8.51
N HIS A 56 -7.37 10.07 -8.37
CA HIS A 56 -6.00 10.43 -8.75
C HIS A 56 -5.20 11.11 -7.63
N GLY A 57 -5.68 11.12 -6.40
CA GLY A 57 -4.98 11.65 -5.23
C GLY A 57 -5.57 11.16 -3.92
N VAL A 58 -4.73 10.96 -2.89
CA VAL A 58 -5.20 10.47 -1.59
C VAL A 58 -6.08 11.48 -0.87
N ASP A 59 -5.66 12.75 -0.86
CA ASP A 59 -6.45 13.83 -0.25
C ASP A 59 -7.76 14.04 -1.02
N ASP A 60 -7.71 13.98 -2.35
CA ASP A 60 -8.86 14.07 -3.23
C ASP A 60 -9.84 12.92 -2.99
N PHE A 61 -9.34 11.69 -2.84
CA PHE A 61 -10.16 10.52 -2.52
C PHE A 61 -10.87 10.70 -1.17
N ASN A 62 -10.14 11.10 -0.13
CA ASN A 62 -10.68 11.26 1.21
C ASN A 62 -11.76 12.36 1.27
N VAL A 63 -11.49 13.53 0.70
CA VAL A 63 -12.45 14.63 0.69
C VAL A 63 -13.66 14.32 -0.20
N GLY A 64 -13.43 13.67 -1.33
CA GLY A 64 -14.51 13.20 -2.22
C GLY A 64 -15.43 12.24 -1.50
N ARG A 65 -14.89 11.23 -0.83
CA ARG A 65 -15.66 10.25 -0.04
C ARG A 65 -16.43 10.91 1.10
N ALA A 66 -15.82 11.83 1.84
CA ALA A 66 -16.49 12.56 2.92
C ALA A 66 -17.68 13.40 2.43
N ASN A 67 -17.63 13.84 1.16
CA ASN A 67 -18.71 14.62 0.53
C ASN A 67 -19.68 13.79 -0.32
N GLY A 68 -19.59 12.45 -0.30
CA GLY A 68 -20.45 11.56 -1.09
C GLY A 68 -20.17 11.61 -2.59
N ILE A 69 -19.00 12.10 -3.01
CA ILE A 69 -18.55 12.09 -4.39
C ILE A 69 -17.88 10.74 -4.65
N GLY A 70 -18.41 10.02 -5.63
CA GLY A 70 -17.87 8.73 -6.08
C GLY A 70 -16.60 8.89 -6.90
N THR A 71 -16.05 7.75 -7.29
CA THR A 71 -14.89 7.64 -8.19
C THR A 71 -15.36 7.66 -9.65
N LEU A 72 -14.54 8.23 -10.53
CA LEU A 72 -14.72 8.22 -11.98
C LEU A 72 -13.38 7.87 -12.63
N ASN A 73 -13.11 6.58 -12.76
CA ASN A 73 -11.82 6.11 -13.27
C ASN A 73 -11.80 6.14 -14.80
N LEU A 74 -11.18 7.17 -15.35
CA LEU A 74 -11.03 7.37 -16.80
C LEU A 74 -9.66 6.92 -17.33
N VAL A 75 -8.80 6.34 -16.49
CA VAL A 75 -7.45 5.93 -16.86
C VAL A 75 -7.31 4.44 -16.62
N ASP A 76 -6.89 3.70 -17.65
CA ASP A 76 -6.66 2.26 -17.57
C ASP A 76 -5.36 1.89 -16.83
N GLU A 77 -5.05 0.60 -16.75
CA GLU A 77 -3.86 0.06 -16.10
C GLU A 77 -2.53 0.43 -16.78
N ASN A 78 -2.59 0.84 -18.05
CA ASN A 78 -1.43 1.27 -18.84
C ASN A 78 -1.23 2.80 -18.76
N GLY A 79 -2.07 3.52 -18.01
CA GLY A 79 -2.03 4.98 -17.95
C GLY A 79 -2.66 5.66 -19.16
N ILE A 80 -3.54 4.97 -19.89
CA ILE A 80 -4.20 5.47 -21.10
C ILE A 80 -5.64 5.85 -20.76
N TYR A 81 -6.08 6.97 -21.29
CA TYR A 81 -7.47 7.39 -21.13
C TYR A 81 -8.43 6.44 -21.85
N THR A 82 -9.45 5.98 -21.12
CA THR A 82 -10.54 5.14 -21.64
C THR A 82 -11.49 5.91 -22.53
N SER A 83 -12.41 5.20 -23.21
CA SER A 83 -13.44 5.82 -24.06
C SER A 83 -14.29 6.88 -23.34
N GLY A 84 -14.44 6.79 -22.01
CA GLY A 84 -15.14 7.77 -21.19
C GLY A 84 -14.48 9.17 -21.13
N ALA A 85 -13.21 9.28 -21.55
CA ALA A 85 -12.48 10.55 -21.59
C ALA A 85 -12.74 11.37 -22.88
N GLY A 86 -13.68 10.96 -23.72
CA GLY A 86 -14.06 11.69 -24.93
C GLY A 86 -12.91 11.88 -25.91
N GLU A 87 -12.61 13.13 -26.28
CA GLU A 87 -11.55 13.46 -27.26
C GLU A 87 -10.13 13.08 -26.81
N PHE A 88 -9.89 12.83 -25.54
CA PHE A 88 -8.60 12.40 -24.99
C PHE A 88 -8.45 10.88 -24.91
N ALA A 89 -9.49 10.11 -25.28
CA ALA A 89 -9.45 8.65 -25.27
C ALA A 89 -8.29 8.09 -26.10
N GLY A 90 -7.65 7.04 -25.58
CA GLY A 90 -6.50 6.40 -26.26
C GLY A 90 -5.16 7.12 -26.08
N GLN A 91 -5.13 8.29 -25.44
CA GLN A 91 -3.91 9.02 -25.17
C GLN A 91 -3.37 8.67 -23.75
N HIS A 92 -2.04 8.64 -23.63
CA HIS A 92 -1.39 8.43 -22.34
C HIS A 92 -1.40 9.72 -21.52
N VAL A 93 -1.68 9.62 -20.19
CA VAL A 93 -1.86 10.76 -19.27
C VAL A 93 -0.70 11.77 -19.27
N TYR A 94 0.54 11.33 -19.49
CA TYR A 94 1.70 12.23 -19.59
C TYR A 94 1.90 12.88 -20.96
N LYS A 95 0.98 12.70 -21.90
CA LYS A 95 1.09 13.24 -23.25
C LYS A 95 -0.05 14.19 -23.63
N VAL A 96 -1.05 14.36 -22.75
CA VAL A 96 -2.26 15.14 -23.04
C VAL A 96 -2.24 16.56 -22.48
N ASP A 97 -1.27 16.92 -21.66
CA ASP A 97 -1.24 18.20 -20.94
C ASP A 97 -1.41 19.39 -21.89
N GLU A 98 -0.65 19.41 -22.99
CA GLU A 98 -0.74 20.50 -23.98
C GLU A 98 -2.13 20.54 -24.64
N ALA A 99 -2.68 19.39 -25.03
CA ALA A 99 -4.00 19.31 -25.65
C ALA A 99 -5.13 19.79 -24.72
N ILE A 100 -5.02 19.49 -23.42
CA ILE A 100 -5.98 19.98 -22.40
C ILE A 100 -5.84 21.50 -22.23
N ILE A 101 -4.62 22.02 -22.22
CA ILE A 101 -4.34 23.46 -22.10
C ILE A 101 -4.91 24.20 -23.32
N GLU A 102 -4.62 23.72 -24.54
CA GLU A 102 -5.17 24.29 -25.77
C GLU A 102 -6.72 24.30 -25.78
N LYS A 103 -7.33 23.22 -25.25
CA LYS A 103 -8.78 23.14 -25.10
C LYS A 103 -9.32 24.20 -24.15
N LEU A 104 -8.67 24.39 -22.99
CA LEU A 104 -9.04 25.42 -22.01
C LEU A 104 -8.88 26.84 -22.58
N GLU A 105 -7.84 27.08 -23.38
CA GLU A 105 -7.64 28.36 -24.10
C GLU A 105 -8.77 28.58 -25.09
N ALA A 106 -9.10 27.58 -25.90
CA ALA A 106 -10.13 27.67 -26.95
C ALA A 106 -11.53 28.02 -26.39
N VAL A 107 -11.84 27.58 -25.16
CA VAL A 107 -13.11 27.90 -24.49
C VAL A 107 -13.00 29.11 -23.54
N ALA A 108 -11.89 29.84 -23.58
CA ALA A 108 -11.61 31.01 -22.72
C ALA A 108 -11.68 30.72 -21.22
N ALA A 109 -11.36 29.50 -20.80
CA ALA A 109 -11.36 29.05 -19.40
C ALA A 109 -9.97 29.04 -18.75
N LEU A 110 -8.89 29.21 -19.52
CA LEU A 110 -7.53 29.31 -19.00
C LEU A 110 -7.22 30.74 -18.54
N VAL A 111 -6.95 30.90 -17.24
CA VAL A 111 -6.57 32.20 -16.67
C VAL A 111 -5.06 32.42 -16.75
N ARG A 112 -4.27 31.41 -16.39
CA ARG A 112 -2.79 31.47 -16.40
C ARG A 112 -2.21 30.06 -16.44
N ARG A 113 -1.08 29.95 -17.12
CA ARG A 113 -0.22 28.76 -17.14
C ARG A 113 1.16 29.11 -16.58
N GLU A 114 1.71 28.23 -15.78
CA GLU A 114 3.12 28.31 -15.36
C GLU A 114 3.70 26.90 -15.15
N THR A 115 5.02 26.81 -15.23
CA THR A 115 5.76 25.58 -14.96
C THR A 115 6.38 25.66 -13.58
N ILE A 116 6.16 24.65 -12.76
CA ILE A 116 6.76 24.52 -11.42
C ILE A 116 7.67 23.30 -11.37
N THR A 117 8.67 23.35 -10.49
CA THR A 117 9.51 22.20 -10.16
C THR A 117 9.23 21.79 -8.72
N HIS A 118 8.83 20.55 -8.52
CA HIS A 118 8.54 20.00 -7.20
C HIS A 118 8.97 18.54 -7.08
N SER A 119 9.04 18.01 -5.86
CA SER A 119 9.29 16.59 -5.62
C SER A 119 8.08 15.76 -6.05
N TYR A 120 8.30 14.72 -6.82
CA TYR A 120 7.26 13.81 -7.29
C TYR A 120 7.64 12.35 -7.09
N ALA A 121 6.65 11.51 -6.77
CA ALA A 121 6.89 10.10 -6.51
C ALA A 121 7.27 9.35 -7.80
N HIS A 122 8.43 8.68 -7.78
CA HIS A 122 8.90 7.84 -8.87
C HIS A 122 9.02 6.38 -8.45
N CYS A 123 8.90 5.48 -9.42
CA CYS A 123 9.20 4.07 -9.20
C CYS A 123 10.69 3.93 -8.85
N TRP A 124 11.00 3.28 -7.73
CA TRP A 124 12.39 3.12 -7.28
C TRP A 124 13.25 2.31 -8.25
N ARG A 125 12.64 1.40 -9.02
CA ARG A 125 13.31 0.52 -9.99
C ARG A 125 13.44 1.19 -11.37
N THR A 126 12.32 1.59 -11.96
CA THR A 126 12.29 2.14 -13.33
C THR A 126 12.60 3.63 -13.40
N LYS A 127 12.56 4.33 -12.26
CA LYS A 127 12.72 5.80 -12.14
C LYS A 127 11.67 6.60 -12.91
N THR A 128 10.59 5.97 -13.35
CA THR A 128 9.46 6.63 -14.00
C THR A 128 8.52 7.28 -12.98
N PRO A 129 7.87 8.40 -13.29
CA PRO A 129 6.86 9.00 -12.41
C PRO A 129 5.68 8.05 -12.23
N ARG A 130 5.05 8.10 -11.06
CA ARG A 130 3.89 7.25 -10.71
C ARG A 130 2.60 7.92 -11.15
N ILE A 131 1.61 7.09 -11.46
CA ILE A 131 0.22 7.50 -11.64
C ILE A 131 -0.57 7.03 -10.43
N TYR A 132 -1.36 7.92 -9.83
CA TYR A 132 -2.32 7.57 -8.79
C TYR A 132 -3.64 7.17 -9.44
N ARG A 133 -4.18 6.02 -9.06
CA ARG A 133 -5.48 5.51 -9.51
C ARG A 133 -6.21 4.86 -8.35
N ALA A 134 -7.50 5.14 -8.21
CA ALA A 134 -8.36 4.33 -7.37
C ALA A 134 -8.64 3.00 -8.09
N THR A 135 -8.36 1.88 -7.43
CA THR A 135 -8.62 0.54 -7.93
C THR A 135 -9.28 -0.30 -6.84
N PRO A 136 -10.19 -1.23 -7.19
CA PRO A 136 -10.71 -2.19 -6.22
C PRO A 136 -9.56 -2.95 -5.57
N GLN A 137 -9.59 -3.11 -4.24
CA GLN A 137 -8.56 -3.78 -3.48
C GLN A 137 -9.17 -4.60 -2.36
N TRP A 138 -8.46 -5.63 -1.91
CA TRP A 138 -8.82 -6.43 -0.76
C TRP A 138 -8.08 -5.94 0.49
N PHE A 139 -8.84 -5.82 1.58
CA PHE A 139 -8.31 -5.30 2.84
C PHE A 139 -8.65 -6.23 4.01
N ILE A 140 -7.71 -6.39 4.93
CA ILE A 140 -7.99 -6.82 6.29
C ILE A 140 -8.27 -5.58 7.11
N SER A 141 -9.51 -5.42 7.58
CA SER A 141 -9.87 -4.26 8.38
C SER A 141 -9.30 -4.37 9.78
N MET A 142 -8.59 -3.35 10.21
CA MET A 142 -8.06 -3.26 11.57
C MET A 142 -9.10 -2.76 12.58
N SER A 143 -10.13 -2.04 12.10
CA SER A 143 -11.16 -1.43 12.95
C SER A 143 -12.40 -2.31 13.14
N LYS A 144 -12.65 -3.26 12.23
CA LYS A 144 -13.78 -4.17 12.36
C LYS A 144 -13.51 -5.24 13.41
N GLU A 145 -14.55 -5.58 14.17
CA GLU A 145 -14.56 -6.67 15.18
C GLU A 145 -13.43 -6.58 16.21
N GLY A 146 -12.81 -5.41 16.41
CA GLY A 146 -11.83 -5.18 17.44
C GLY A 146 -10.43 -5.73 17.16
N LEU A 147 -10.07 -6.07 15.92
CA LEU A 147 -8.78 -6.69 15.59
C LEU A 147 -7.57 -5.85 16.07
N LEU A 148 -7.66 -4.53 16.02
CA LEU A 148 -6.57 -3.67 16.51
C LEU A 148 -6.39 -3.80 18.02
N GLU A 149 -7.48 -3.75 18.76
CA GLU A 149 -7.50 -3.87 20.22
C GLU A 149 -6.98 -5.24 20.66
N ASP A 150 -7.40 -6.30 19.98
CA ASP A 150 -6.95 -7.66 20.24
C ASP A 150 -5.46 -7.84 19.93
N CYS A 151 -4.95 -7.25 18.84
CA CYS A 151 -3.52 -7.22 18.52
C CYS A 151 -2.71 -6.48 19.60
N LEU A 152 -3.20 -5.36 20.11
CA LEU A 152 -2.56 -4.61 21.18
C LEU A 152 -2.54 -5.40 22.49
N ALA A 153 -3.65 -6.07 22.83
CA ALA A 153 -3.75 -6.94 24.00
C ALA A 153 -2.80 -8.14 23.91
N ALA A 154 -2.74 -8.80 22.74
CA ALA A 154 -1.83 -9.92 22.50
C ALA A 154 -0.37 -9.49 22.60
N ALA A 155 0.00 -8.33 21.99
CA ALA A 155 1.36 -7.78 22.06
C ALA A 155 1.80 -7.44 23.49
N ALA A 156 0.85 -7.04 24.37
CA ALA A 156 1.14 -6.74 25.78
C ALA A 156 1.59 -7.98 26.57
N GLY A 157 1.16 -9.17 26.17
CA GLY A 157 1.54 -10.45 26.78
C GLY A 157 2.89 -11.01 26.34
N VAL A 158 3.50 -10.44 25.29
CA VAL A 158 4.78 -10.90 24.71
C VAL A 158 5.96 -10.31 25.46
N LYS A 159 7.02 -11.11 25.65
CA LYS A 159 8.29 -10.62 26.20
C LYS A 159 9.14 -9.99 25.10
N TRP A 160 9.34 -8.69 25.15
CA TRP A 160 10.14 -7.91 24.20
C TRP A 160 11.58 -7.72 24.68
N ILE A 161 12.54 -8.03 23.83
CA ILE A 161 13.98 -7.94 24.10
C ILE A 161 14.64 -7.18 22.93
N PRO A 162 15.13 -5.96 23.11
CA PRO A 162 14.98 -5.07 24.27
C PRO A 162 13.53 -4.61 24.52
N GLU A 163 13.26 -4.15 25.74
CA GLU A 163 11.91 -3.78 26.18
C GLU A 163 11.26 -2.68 25.32
N TRP A 164 12.03 -1.78 24.73
CA TRP A 164 11.52 -0.75 23.82
C TRP A 164 10.77 -1.31 22.60
N GLY A 165 11.00 -2.57 22.24
CA GLY A 165 10.28 -3.26 21.17
C GLY A 165 8.77 -3.25 21.35
N LYS A 166 8.30 -3.31 22.62
CA LYS A 166 6.86 -3.23 22.96
C LYS A 166 6.25 -1.89 22.53
N ALA A 167 6.83 -0.78 22.96
CA ALA A 167 6.32 0.55 22.60
C ALA A 167 6.33 0.77 21.08
N ARG A 168 7.35 0.21 20.40
CA ARG A 168 7.48 0.33 18.95
C ARG A 168 6.39 -0.45 18.20
N ILE A 169 6.09 -1.69 18.57
CA ILE A 169 5.03 -2.47 17.92
C ILE A 169 3.65 -1.85 18.18
N GLU A 170 3.40 -1.39 19.41
CA GLU A 170 2.14 -0.71 19.75
C GLU A 170 1.93 0.55 18.92
N LEU A 171 2.96 1.38 18.74
CA LEU A 171 2.90 2.57 17.90
C LEU A 171 2.62 2.21 16.43
N MET A 172 3.27 1.16 15.91
CA MET A 172 3.08 0.69 14.55
C MET A 172 1.66 0.15 14.33
N LEU A 173 1.09 -0.56 15.30
CA LEU A 173 -0.29 -1.05 15.25
C LEU A 173 -1.31 0.09 15.28
N LYS A 174 -1.16 1.04 16.22
CA LYS A 174 -2.05 2.20 16.35
C LYS A 174 -2.05 3.11 15.12
N GLY A 175 -0.91 3.23 14.46
CA GLY A 175 -0.76 3.97 13.21
C GLY A 175 -1.05 3.14 11.94
N SER A 176 -1.50 1.90 12.08
CA SER A 176 -1.74 1.03 10.92
C SER A 176 -3.12 1.31 10.33
N PRO A 177 -3.21 1.67 9.04
CA PRO A 177 -4.48 1.66 8.33
C PRO A 177 -4.96 0.20 8.15
N ASP A 178 -6.16 0.03 7.59
CA ASP A 178 -6.60 -1.26 7.08
C ASP A 178 -5.53 -1.83 6.13
N TRP A 179 -5.23 -3.10 6.26
CA TRP A 179 -4.13 -3.72 5.53
C TRP A 179 -4.57 -4.14 4.14
N CYS A 180 -4.14 -3.40 3.12
CA CYS A 180 -4.33 -3.80 1.73
C CYS A 180 -3.50 -5.05 1.42
N VAL A 181 -4.17 -6.19 1.23
CA VAL A 181 -3.53 -7.49 1.00
C VAL A 181 -3.45 -7.89 -0.46
N SER A 182 -4.16 -7.22 -1.36
CA SER A 182 -4.11 -7.50 -2.79
C SER A 182 -2.97 -6.77 -3.50
N ARG A 183 -2.40 -7.44 -4.49
CA ARG A 183 -1.33 -6.91 -5.35
C ARG A 183 -1.62 -7.30 -6.80
N GLN A 184 -1.49 -6.35 -7.72
CA GLN A 184 -1.56 -6.56 -9.16
C GLN A 184 -0.18 -7.00 -9.66
N ARG A 185 0.15 -8.28 -9.49
CA ARG A 185 1.43 -8.89 -9.85
C ARG A 185 1.21 -10.18 -10.62
N THR A 186 2.17 -10.51 -11.49
CA THR A 186 2.18 -11.77 -12.24
C THR A 186 2.81 -12.93 -11.45
N TRP A 187 3.42 -12.64 -10.32
CA TRP A 187 4.03 -13.61 -9.42
C TRP A 187 3.59 -13.38 -7.97
N GLY A 188 3.13 -14.41 -7.30
CA GLY A 188 2.70 -14.40 -5.92
C GLY A 188 1.62 -15.44 -5.64
N VAL A 189 1.22 -15.62 -4.39
CA VAL A 189 0.10 -16.48 -4.01
C VAL A 189 -1.21 -15.82 -4.48
N PRO A 190 -2.05 -16.49 -5.30
CA PRO A 190 -3.27 -15.89 -5.82
C PRO A 190 -4.33 -15.72 -4.74
N ILE A 191 -5.18 -14.72 -4.91
CA ILE A 191 -6.41 -14.55 -4.13
C ILE A 191 -7.50 -15.36 -4.82
N THR A 192 -7.78 -16.57 -4.32
CA THR A 192 -8.65 -17.57 -4.97
C THR A 192 -10.13 -17.31 -4.68
N LEU A 193 -10.64 -16.17 -5.08
CA LEU A 193 -12.01 -15.73 -4.84
C LEU A 193 -12.78 -15.55 -6.15
N PHE A 194 -14.10 -15.78 -6.07
CA PHE A 194 -15.06 -15.46 -7.11
C PHE A 194 -15.96 -14.33 -6.65
N VAL A 195 -16.04 -13.26 -7.44
CA VAL A 195 -16.78 -12.03 -7.14
C VAL A 195 -17.91 -11.86 -8.13
N ASN A 196 -19.08 -11.49 -7.66
CA ASN A 196 -20.23 -11.23 -8.53
C ASN A 196 -19.98 -10.00 -9.40
N LYS A 197 -20.19 -10.11 -10.70
CA LYS A 197 -19.93 -9.03 -11.68
C LYS A 197 -20.81 -7.80 -11.51
N ALA A 198 -22.00 -7.96 -10.96
CA ALA A 198 -22.95 -6.87 -10.76
C ALA A 198 -22.81 -6.21 -9.37
N THR A 199 -22.23 -6.93 -8.40
CA THR A 199 -22.09 -6.45 -7.04
C THR A 199 -20.68 -6.86 -6.52
N PRO A 200 -20.08 -6.14 -5.57
CA PRO A 200 -18.79 -6.54 -4.98
C PRO A 200 -18.92 -7.71 -3.99
N ALA A 201 -19.93 -8.55 -4.12
CA ALA A 201 -20.19 -9.65 -3.22
C ALA A 201 -19.41 -10.90 -3.61
N LEU A 202 -18.87 -11.58 -2.60
CA LEU A 202 -18.28 -12.90 -2.77
C LEU A 202 -19.34 -13.96 -3.10
N HIS A 203 -18.91 -15.04 -3.76
CA HIS A 203 -19.77 -16.20 -3.97
C HIS A 203 -20.23 -16.78 -2.61
N PRO A 204 -21.50 -17.16 -2.43
CA PRO A 204 -22.01 -17.68 -1.16
C PRO A 204 -21.23 -18.89 -0.62
N GLU A 205 -20.73 -19.74 -1.51
CA GLU A 205 -19.93 -20.92 -1.15
C GLU A 205 -18.42 -20.68 -1.17
N THR A 206 -17.97 -19.45 -0.92
CA THR A 206 -16.55 -19.06 -1.00
C THR A 206 -15.63 -20.01 -0.21
N ALA A 207 -16.01 -20.41 1.00
CA ALA A 207 -15.19 -21.32 1.81
C ALA A 207 -14.95 -22.69 1.11
N ARG A 208 -15.99 -23.28 0.53
CA ARG A 208 -15.87 -24.53 -0.24
C ARG A 208 -14.99 -24.35 -1.48
N LEU A 209 -15.21 -23.26 -2.21
CA LEU A 209 -14.46 -22.96 -3.43
C LEU A 209 -12.97 -22.73 -3.17
N ILE A 210 -12.63 -22.05 -2.10
CA ILE A 210 -11.22 -21.87 -1.67
C ILE A 210 -10.58 -23.23 -1.41
N GLU A 211 -11.26 -24.12 -0.68
CA GLU A 211 -10.74 -25.47 -0.37
C GLU A 211 -10.53 -26.29 -1.63
N GLU A 212 -11.49 -26.30 -2.56
CA GLU A 212 -11.34 -27.03 -3.83
C GLU A 212 -10.19 -26.51 -4.67
N VAL A 213 -9.99 -25.19 -4.71
CA VAL A 213 -8.85 -24.56 -5.40
C VAL A 213 -7.55 -24.91 -4.70
N ALA A 214 -7.51 -24.86 -3.36
CA ALA A 214 -6.33 -25.22 -2.56
C ALA A 214 -5.87 -26.67 -2.87
N LEU A 215 -6.80 -27.62 -2.91
CA LEU A 215 -6.52 -29.03 -3.27
C LEU A 215 -6.00 -29.19 -4.72
N ARG A 216 -6.42 -28.33 -5.65
CA ARG A 216 -5.87 -28.31 -7.01
C ARG A 216 -4.45 -27.74 -7.02
N ILE A 217 -4.23 -26.64 -6.32
CA ILE A 217 -2.91 -26.00 -6.19
C ILE A 217 -1.90 -26.96 -5.55
N GLU A 218 -2.31 -27.71 -4.53
CA GLU A 218 -1.45 -28.71 -3.88
C GLU A 218 -0.94 -29.77 -4.87
N LYS A 219 -1.73 -30.15 -5.84
CA LYS A 219 -1.41 -31.18 -6.84
C LYS A 219 -0.66 -30.64 -8.06
N GLN A 220 -0.96 -29.45 -8.50
CA GLN A 220 -0.56 -28.92 -9.81
C GLN A 220 0.29 -27.63 -9.70
N GLY A 221 0.41 -27.07 -8.50
CA GLY A 221 1.06 -25.77 -8.31
C GLY A 221 0.09 -24.62 -8.50
N ILE A 222 0.64 -23.41 -8.33
CA ILE A 222 -0.12 -22.15 -8.26
C ILE A 222 -0.82 -21.78 -9.57
N GLU A 223 -0.28 -22.26 -10.70
CA GLU A 223 -0.82 -22.08 -12.05
C GLU A 223 -2.24 -22.67 -12.17
N ALA A 224 -2.58 -23.68 -11.37
CA ALA A 224 -3.91 -24.28 -11.34
C ALA A 224 -5.05 -23.28 -11.13
N TRP A 225 -4.80 -22.18 -10.41
CA TRP A 225 -5.78 -21.11 -10.27
C TRP A 225 -5.91 -20.27 -11.55
N PHE A 226 -4.78 -19.90 -12.15
CA PHE A 226 -4.80 -19.02 -13.32
C PHE A 226 -5.36 -19.71 -14.56
N GLU A 227 -5.11 -21.01 -14.70
CA GLU A 227 -5.60 -21.84 -15.81
C GLU A 227 -7.04 -22.33 -15.63
N LEU A 228 -7.58 -22.29 -14.41
CA LEU A 228 -8.92 -22.77 -14.07
C LEU A 228 -10.00 -22.01 -14.86
N ASP A 229 -10.85 -22.71 -15.58
CA ASP A 229 -12.12 -22.18 -16.08
C ASP A 229 -13.13 -22.11 -14.91
N ALA A 230 -13.72 -20.95 -14.69
CA ALA A 230 -14.71 -20.75 -13.64
C ALA A 230 -15.90 -21.74 -13.77
N ALA A 231 -16.27 -22.12 -14.98
CA ALA A 231 -17.37 -23.07 -15.24
C ALA A 231 -17.12 -24.46 -14.64
N GLU A 232 -15.86 -24.86 -14.44
CA GLU A 232 -15.54 -26.12 -13.78
C GLU A 232 -16.01 -26.22 -12.32
N LEU A 233 -16.04 -25.09 -11.64
CA LEU A 233 -16.43 -25.01 -10.23
C LEU A 233 -17.82 -24.42 -10.02
N LEU A 234 -18.23 -23.48 -10.87
CA LEU A 234 -19.48 -22.73 -10.74
C LEU A 234 -20.59 -23.24 -11.66
N GLY A 235 -20.28 -24.08 -12.66
CA GLY A 235 -21.27 -24.57 -13.62
C GLY A 235 -22.01 -23.42 -14.32
N ASP A 236 -23.33 -23.44 -14.25
CA ASP A 236 -24.20 -22.44 -14.90
C ASP A 236 -24.05 -21.03 -14.32
N GLU A 237 -23.56 -20.88 -13.08
CA GLU A 237 -23.36 -19.59 -12.41
C GLU A 237 -22.09 -18.85 -12.87
N ALA A 238 -21.20 -19.51 -13.62
CA ALA A 238 -19.92 -18.92 -14.06
C ALA A 238 -20.08 -17.60 -14.84
N GLY A 239 -21.22 -17.42 -15.52
CA GLY A 239 -21.55 -16.18 -16.21
C GLY A 239 -21.73 -14.97 -15.32
N GLU A 240 -22.12 -15.16 -14.05
CA GLU A 240 -22.42 -14.10 -13.07
C GLU A 240 -21.21 -13.70 -12.23
N TYR A 241 -20.17 -14.52 -12.20
CA TYR A 241 -18.98 -14.32 -11.37
C TYR A 241 -17.72 -14.14 -12.20
N GLU A 242 -16.74 -13.47 -11.62
CA GLU A 242 -15.38 -13.36 -12.15
C GLU A 242 -14.36 -13.84 -11.13
N LYS A 243 -13.27 -14.39 -11.64
CA LYS A 243 -12.11 -14.78 -10.82
C LYS A 243 -11.32 -13.55 -10.44
N VAL A 244 -10.92 -13.44 -9.18
CA VAL A 244 -9.91 -12.45 -8.77
C VAL A 244 -8.56 -12.86 -9.33
N THR A 245 -7.90 -11.94 -10.03
CA THR A 245 -6.58 -12.18 -10.65
C THR A 245 -5.42 -11.61 -9.83
N ASP A 246 -5.71 -10.94 -8.73
CA ASP A 246 -4.72 -10.37 -7.83
C ASP A 246 -3.97 -11.47 -7.05
N THR A 247 -2.76 -11.14 -6.63
CA THR A 247 -1.96 -11.94 -5.71
C THR A 247 -1.95 -11.34 -4.31
N LEU A 248 -1.63 -12.14 -3.32
CA LEU A 248 -1.47 -11.67 -1.94
C LEU A 248 -0.20 -10.83 -1.76
N ASP A 249 -0.25 -9.92 -0.82
CA ASP A 249 0.94 -9.24 -0.29
C ASP A 249 1.90 -10.28 0.28
N VAL A 250 3.17 -10.23 -0.11
CA VAL A 250 4.22 -11.13 0.40
C VAL A 250 4.34 -11.09 1.94
N TRP A 251 3.95 -9.99 2.57
CA TRP A 251 3.87 -9.92 4.03
C TRP A 251 2.72 -10.73 4.63
N PHE A 252 1.68 -11.00 3.84
CA PHE A 252 0.65 -11.96 4.21
C PHE A 252 1.21 -13.37 4.16
N ASP A 253 1.90 -13.73 3.08
CA ASP A 253 2.50 -15.06 2.90
C ASP A 253 3.45 -15.38 4.07
N SER A 254 4.36 -14.46 4.40
CA SER A 254 5.24 -14.62 5.55
C SER A 254 4.51 -14.50 6.89
N GLY A 255 3.46 -13.70 6.95
CA GLY A 255 2.64 -13.50 8.14
C GLY A 255 1.96 -14.77 8.63
N VAL A 256 1.56 -15.67 7.74
CA VAL A 256 0.89 -16.94 8.08
C VAL A 256 1.85 -18.10 8.32
N SER A 257 3.17 -17.87 8.41
CA SER A 257 4.17 -18.90 8.68
C SER A 257 3.93 -19.65 10.01
N HIS A 258 3.35 -19.00 11.01
CA HIS A 258 2.93 -19.62 12.25
C HIS A 258 1.89 -20.74 12.02
N TYR A 259 1.00 -20.59 11.05
CA TYR A 259 0.00 -21.59 10.67
C TYR A 259 0.59 -22.61 9.69
N SER A 260 1.11 -22.15 8.55
CA SER A 260 1.57 -23.02 7.45
C SER A 260 2.79 -23.87 7.79
N VAL A 261 3.58 -23.51 8.79
CA VAL A 261 4.80 -24.24 9.20
C VAL A 261 4.68 -24.79 10.60
N MET A 262 4.33 -23.97 11.59
CA MET A 262 4.43 -24.39 12.98
C MET A 262 3.24 -25.25 13.40
N ASP A 263 2.02 -24.86 13.03
CA ASP A 263 0.81 -25.59 13.43
C ASP A 263 0.62 -26.89 12.64
N THR A 264 1.22 -26.99 11.45
CA THR A 264 1.11 -28.18 10.58
C THR A 264 2.16 -29.25 10.84
N ARG A 265 3.22 -28.96 11.59
CA ARG A 265 4.34 -29.87 11.85
C ARG A 265 4.34 -30.34 13.29
N SER A 266 4.22 -31.66 13.49
CA SER A 266 4.16 -32.27 14.82
C SER A 266 5.42 -32.11 15.68
N GLU A 267 6.56 -31.80 15.05
CA GLU A 267 7.83 -31.53 15.73
C GLU A 267 8.01 -30.08 16.18
N LEU A 268 7.07 -29.20 15.82
CA LEU A 268 7.07 -27.78 16.20
C LEU A 268 5.92 -27.47 17.16
N GLU A 269 6.07 -26.40 17.93
CA GLU A 269 5.07 -25.92 18.88
C GLU A 269 4.56 -24.52 18.46
N TYR A 270 3.26 -24.30 18.64
CA TYR A 270 2.62 -23.00 18.51
C TYR A 270 2.13 -22.51 19.88
N PRO A 271 2.34 -21.24 20.25
CA PRO A 271 3.15 -20.21 19.59
C PRO A 271 4.66 -20.44 19.72
N ALA A 272 5.45 -19.82 18.82
CA ALA A 272 6.91 -19.89 18.85
C ALA A 272 7.50 -19.40 20.17
N ASP A 273 8.55 -20.04 20.65
CA ASP A 273 9.25 -19.59 21.85
C ASP A 273 9.95 -18.24 21.61
N LEU A 274 10.48 -18.02 20.42
CA LEU A 274 11.24 -16.82 20.07
C LEU A 274 11.13 -16.47 18.59
N TYR A 275 10.76 -15.22 18.29
CA TYR A 275 11.04 -14.57 17.00
C TYR A 275 12.29 -13.71 17.15
N LEU A 276 13.25 -13.84 16.20
CA LEU A 276 14.53 -13.13 16.22
C LEU A 276 14.80 -12.50 14.87
N GLU A 277 14.75 -11.18 14.79
CA GLU A 277 15.00 -10.40 13.58
C GLU A 277 15.47 -8.97 13.90
N GLY A 278 15.73 -8.19 12.85
CA GLY A 278 16.10 -6.79 12.96
C GLY A 278 14.94 -5.87 13.35
N SER A 279 15.30 -4.67 13.75
CA SER A 279 14.32 -3.66 14.23
C SER A 279 13.34 -3.16 13.15
N ASP A 280 13.61 -3.37 11.86
CA ASP A 280 12.69 -3.07 10.77
C ASP A 280 11.48 -3.99 10.74
N GLN A 281 11.56 -5.18 11.34
CA GLN A 281 10.48 -6.17 11.36
C GLN A 281 9.30 -5.81 12.26
N HIS A 282 9.40 -4.78 13.08
CA HIS A 282 8.23 -4.21 13.75
C HIS A 282 7.20 -3.64 12.75
N ARG A 283 7.65 -3.24 11.55
CA ARG A 283 6.78 -2.85 10.42
C ARG A 283 6.74 -3.93 9.32
N GLY A 284 7.19 -5.12 9.59
CA GLY A 284 7.23 -6.25 8.69
C GLY A 284 6.68 -7.50 9.35
N TRP A 285 7.51 -8.53 9.44
CA TRP A 285 7.11 -9.87 9.86
C TRP A 285 6.54 -9.95 11.29
N PHE A 286 7.08 -9.20 12.26
CA PHE A 286 6.52 -9.18 13.61
C PHE A 286 5.06 -8.69 13.60
N GLN A 287 4.77 -7.66 12.82
CA GLN A 287 3.43 -7.08 12.73
C GLN A 287 2.49 -7.95 11.88
N SER A 288 2.93 -8.44 10.73
CA SER A 288 2.08 -9.25 9.85
C SER A 288 1.71 -10.58 10.50
N SER A 289 2.68 -11.25 11.14
CA SER A 289 2.43 -12.49 11.90
C SER A 289 1.47 -12.28 13.07
N LEU A 290 1.61 -11.15 13.78
CA LEU A 290 0.70 -10.83 14.89
C LEU A 290 -0.74 -10.63 14.41
N LYS A 291 -0.93 -9.84 13.34
CA LYS A 291 -2.26 -9.57 12.78
C LYS A 291 -2.96 -10.85 12.33
N THR A 292 -2.26 -11.69 11.58
CA THR A 292 -2.83 -12.95 11.07
C THR A 292 -3.10 -13.95 12.19
N ALA A 293 -2.18 -14.10 13.16
CA ALA A 293 -2.35 -15.01 14.27
C ALA A 293 -3.50 -14.60 15.21
N VAL A 294 -3.62 -13.31 15.50
CA VAL A 294 -4.72 -12.80 16.32
C VAL A 294 -6.05 -12.95 15.61
N ALA A 295 -6.11 -12.62 14.31
CA ALA A 295 -7.32 -12.81 13.51
C ALA A 295 -7.78 -14.28 13.43
N MET A 296 -6.84 -15.23 13.40
CA MET A 296 -7.14 -16.67 13.28
C MET A 296 -7.35 -17.35 14.63
N ASN A 297 -6.52 -17.03 15.62
CA ASN A 297 -6.39 -17.80 16.87
C ASN A 297 -6.61 -16.95 18.13
N GLY A 298 -6.79 -15.64 18.02
CA GLY A 298 -6.94 -14.73 19.17
C GLY A 298 -5.68 -14.54 20.02
N THR A 299 -4.51 -15.04 19.58
CA THR A 299 -3.26 -15.00 20.37
C THR A 299 -2.07 -14.59 19.52
N ALA A 300 -1.01 -14.06 20.17
CA ALA A 300 0.25 -13.77 19.49
C ALA A 300 0.92 -15.07 19.00
N PRO A 301 1.61 -15.05 17.84
CA PRO A 301 2.27 -16.24 17.29
C PRO A 301 3.61 -16.56 17.95
N TYR A 302 4.04 -15.75 18.90
CA TYR A 302 5.32 -15.82 19.58
C TYR A 302 5.20 -15.46 21.06
N LYS A 303 5.98 -16.14 21.90
CA LYS A 303 6.08 -15.87 23.35
C LYS A 303 7.06 -14.73 23.64
N GLN A 304 8.12 -14.63 22.83
CA GLN A 304 9.19 -13.65 22.96
C GLN A 304 9.59 -13.11 21.60
N VAL A 305 10.02 -11.82 21.56
CA VAL A 305 10.63 -11.20 20.38
C VAL A 305 11.97 -10.62 20.79
N LEU A 306 13.03 -11.08 20.13
CA LEU A 306 14.37 -10.52 20.27
C LEU A 306 14.69 -9.71 19.02
N THR A 307 15.02 -8.44 19.23
CA THR A 307 15.32 -7.51 18.15
C THR A 307 16.79 -7.12 18.17
N HIS A 308 17.48 -7.34 17.04
CA HIS A 308 18.85 -6.88 16.86
C HIS A 308 18.92 -5.59 16.04
N GLY A 309 20.06 -4.89 16.17
CA GLY A 309 20.40 -3.72 15.33
C GLY A 309 20.92 -4.12 13.96
N PHE A 310 21.39 -3.12 13.23
CA PHE A 310 21.96 -3.31 11.89
C PHE A 310 23.48 -3.11 11.89
N PHE A 311 24.12 -3.70 10.89
CA PHE A 311 25.49 -3.35 10.55
C PHE A 311 25.51 -1.99 9.87
N VAL A 312 26.35 -1.10 10.38
CA VAL A 312 26.56 0.23 9.86
C VAL A 312 28.03 0.43 9.49
N ASP A 313 28.29 1.33 8.54
CA ASP A 313 29.65 1.72 8.20
C ASP A 313 30.23 2.69 9.28
N ALA A 314 31.47 3.13 9.08
CA ALA A 314 32.14 4.07 10.01
C ALA A 314 31.40 5.39 10.20
N ASP A 315 30.57 5.79 9.23
CA ASP A 315 29.75 7.00 9.28
C ASP A 315 28.36 6.76 9.91
N GLY A 316 28.09 5.54 10.40
CA GLY A 316 26.79 5.17 10.99
C GLY A 316 25.69 4.93 9.97
N ARG A 317 26.01 4.76 8.68
CA ARG A 317 25.01 4.48 7.64
C ARG A 317 24.80 2.98 7.49
N LYS A 318 23.54 2.55 7.43
CA LYS A 318 23.19 1.14 7.21
C LYS A 318 23.90 0.60 5.96
N MET A 319 24.57 -0.53 6.09
CA MET A 319 25.23 -1.19 4.97
C MET A 319 24.20 -1.68 3.94
N SER A 320 24.45 -1.37 2.67
CA SER A 320 23.64 -1.86 1.56
C SER A 320 24.44 -2.00 0.28
N LYS A 321 24.06 -2.96 -0.56
CA LYS A 321 24.68 -3.16 -1.88
C LYS A 321 24.53 -1.92 -2.78
N SER A 322 23.43 -1.20 -2.66
CA SER A 322 23.16 -0.01 -3.46
C SER A 322 24.04 1.19 -3.10
N LEU A 323 24.50 1.27 -1.84
CA LEU A 323 25.45 2.31 -1.39
C LEU A 323 26.92 1.88 -1.60
N GLY A 324 27.16 0.59 -1.87
CA GLY A 324 28.52 0.09 -2.03
C GLY A 324 29.38 0.07 -0.76
N ASN A 325 28.77 0.26 0.42
CA ASN A 325 29.44 0.32 1.72
C ASN A 325 29.42 -1.02 2.48
N THR A 326 29.22 -2.13 1.78
CA THR A 326 29.19 -3.47 2.39
C THR A 326 30.59 -4.05 2.50
N VAL A 327 30.92 -4.61 3.67
CA VAL A 327 32.13 -5.41 3.89
C VAL A 327 31.78 -6.88 3.73
N ALA A 328 32.38 -7.53 2.73
CA ALA A 328 32.13 -8.94 2.48
C ALA A 328 32.90 -9.79 3.52
N PRO A 329 32.24 -10.72 4.25
CA PRO A 329 32.91 -11.59 5.22
C PRO A 329 34.08 -12.37 4.63
N GLN A 330 34.01 -12.73 3.35
CA GLN A 330 35.06 -13.45 2.63
C GLN A 330 36.40 -12.68 2.57
N LYS A 331 36.34 -11.32 2.49
CA LYS A 331 37.55 -10.49 2.55
C LYS A 331 38.25 -10.66 3.90
N ILE A 332 37.45 -10.57 4.99
CA ILE A 332 37.96 -10.72 6.35
C ILE A 332 38.55 -12.13 6.56
N PHE A 333 37.87 -13.17 6.09
CA PHE A 333 38.36 -14.55 6.19
C PHE A 333 39.70 -14.74 5.51
N LYS A 334 39.89 -14.13 4.34
CA LYS A 334 41.13 -14.23 3.56
C LYS A 334 42.28 -13.48 4.22
N ASP A 335 41.99 -12.29 4.76
CA ASP A 335 43.07 -11.39 5.21
C ASP A 335 43.40 -11.62 6.70
N GLN A 336 42.44 -11.97 7.54
CA GLN A 336 42.60 -12.04 9.00
C GLN A 336 42.18 -13.40 9.60
N GLY A 337 41.53 -14.25 8.83
CA GLY A 337 40.99 -15.52 9.31
C GLY A 337 39.59 -15.45 9.86
N ALA A 338 38.87 -16.56 9.83
CA ALA A 338 37.48 -16.65 10.28
C ALA A 338 37.28 -16.40 11.78
N ASP A 339 38.30 -16.73 12.60
CA ASP A 339 38.20 -16.63 14.05
C ASP A 339 38.14 -15.18 14.55
N ILE A 340 38.77 -14.25 13.83
CA ILE A 340 38.65 -12.82 14.13
C ILE A 340 37.18 -12.37 14.01
N LEU A 341 36.48 -12.78 12.95
CA LEU A 341 35.09 -12.44 12.78
C LEU A 341 34.21 -13.12 13.84
N ARG A 342 34.47 -14.37 14.20
CA ARG A 342 33.75 -15.06 15.29
C ARG A 342 33.92 -14.37 16.62
N LEU A 343 35.16 -13.97 16.97
CA LEU A 343 35.45 -13.23 18.20
C LEU A 343 34.74 -11.86 18.21
N TRP A 344 34.75 -11.14 17.09
CA TRP A 344 34.06 -9.88 16.96
C TRP A 344 32.54 -10.04 17.18
N VAL A 345 31.90 -11.04 16.55
CA VAL A 345 30.47 -11.34 16.74
C VAL A 345 30.18 -11.67 18.21
N ALA A 346 31.02 -12.50 18.85
CA ALA A 346 30.84 -12.89 20.25
C ALA A 346 31.02 -11.73 21.25
N ALA A 347 31.84 -10.74 20.90
CA ALA A 347 32.13 -9.59 21.75
C ALA A 347 31.16 -8.40 21.52
N THR A 348 30.38 -8.42 20.45
CA THR A 348 29.57 -7.27 20.05
C THR A 348 28.18 -7.33 20.70
N ASP A 349 27.71 -6.19 21.23
CA ASP A 349 26.32 -6.04 21.68
C ASP A 349 25.41 -5.81 20.47
N TYR A 350 24.68 -6.84 20.07
CA TYR A 350 23.78 -6.85 18.92
C TYR A 350 22.46 -6.07 19.15
N ARG A 351 22.16 -5.64 20.38
CA ARG A 351 20.91 -4.94 20.70
C ARG A 351 20.83 -3.54 20.10
N GLY A 352 21.99 -2.98 19.74
CA GLY A 352 22.13 -1.70 19.04
C GLY A 352 22.73 -1.88 17.64
N GLU A 353 23.05 -0.77 16.99
CA GLU A 353 23.77 -0.78 15.74
C GLU A 353 25.23 -1.23 15.95
N MET A 354 25.73 -2.03 15.00
CA MET A 354 27.05 -2.62 15.05
C MET A 354 27.91 -2.00 13.96
N THR A 355 28.91 -1.20 14.34
CA THR A 355 29.81 -0.56 13.39
C THR A 355 30.82 -1.57 12.87
N VAL A 356 30.94 -1.65 11.56
CA VAL A 356 32.00 -2.41 10.86
C VAL A 356 32.78 -1.44 10.00
N SER A 357 34.09 -1.37 10.25
CA SER A 357 35.06 -0.61 9.46
C SER A 357 36.31 -1.44 9.25
N ASP A 358 37.08 -1.10 8.22
CA ASP A 358 38.41 -1.69 7.96
C ASP A 358 39.39 -1.37 9.08
#